data_8d045647cf37bea2e93e3fe19b0ada4c
#
_entry.id   8d045647cf37bea2e93e3fe19b0ada4c
#
_cell.length_a   1.000
_cell.length_b   1.000
_cell.length_c   1.000
_cell.angle_alpha   90.00
_cell.angle_beta   90.00
_cell.angle_gamma   90.00
#
_symmetry.space_group_name_H-M   'P 1'
#
loop_
_entity.id
_entity.type
_entity.pdbx_description
1 polymer ?
#
loop_
_entity_poly.entity_id
_entity_poly.type
_entity_poly.pdbx_seq_one_letter_code
_entity_poly.pdbx_strand_id
1 'polypeptide(L)'
;MEAAVFSGHAEAASGVIDEMERVSAPMPVPWVGTMLQYGKALLAAPEDAEQFFLQGLGPAAKKWPFLRARFLLAYGGWLRRQRRSANARAPLREARDIFDALGASPWSDRAREELRASGETSRRRTEQVWEKLTPQELHIAQLAVEGLSNKEIGARLYLSHRTVGYHLHRIFSKAGITSRSGLRPLLASISPPAS
;
A
#
# COMPACT_ATOMS: atom_id res chain seq x y z
N MET A 1 -8.00 13.05 17.21
CA MET A 1 -7.22 12.02 17.91
C MET A 1 -5.83 11.83 17.30
N GLU A 2 -5.64 11.28 16.08
CA GLU A 2 -4.30 11.15 15.45
C GLU A 2 -3.51 12.46 15.44
N ALA A 3 -4.12 13.56 14.98
CA ALA A 3 -3.46 14.85 14.94
C ALA A 3 -2.96 15.30 16.32
N ALA A 4 -3.73 15.08 17.38
CA ALA A 4 -3.35 15.43 18.74
C ALA A 4 -2.16 14.59 19.23
N VAL A 5 -2.17 13.30 18.96
CA VAL A 5 -1.05 12.41 19.32
C VAL A 5 0.24 12.80 18.58
N PHE A 6 0.15 13.05 17.26
CA PHE A 6 1.33 13.41 16.46
C PHE A 6 1.83 14.84 16.67
N SER A 7 0.99 15.74 17.20
CA SER A 7 1.39 17.10 17.57
C SER A 7 1.84 17.28 19.03
N GLY A 8 1.98 16.18 19.77
CA GLY A 8 2.44 16.20 21.17
C GLY A 8 1.34 16.54 22.20
N HIS A 9 0.05 16.56 21.80
CA HIS A 9 -1.08 16.83 22.68
C HIS A 9 -1.74 15.54 23.21
N ALA A 10 -0.90 14.62 23.70
CA ALA A 10 -1.35 13.30 24.17
C ALA A 10 -2.38 13.37 25.32
N GLU A 11 -2.24 14.34 26.25
CA GLU A 11 -3.18 14.54 27.34
C GLU A 11 -4.57 14.93 26.84
N ALA A 12 -4.66 15.83 25.84
CA ALA A 12 -5.93 16.20 25.23
C ALA A 12 -6.58 15.03 24.51
N ALA A 13 -5.77 14.17 23.86
CA ALA A 13 -6.26 12.96 23.21
C ALA A 13 -6.78 11.92 24.23
N SER A 14 -6.09 11.77 25.39
CA SER A 14 -6.55 10.91 26.48
C SER A 14 -7.91 11.37 27.02
N GLY A 15 -8.06 12.65 27.32
CA GLY A 15 -9.33 13.17 27.79
C GLY A 15 -10.50 12.94 26.84
N VAL A 16 -10.26 13.00 25.52
CA VAL A 16 -11.29 12.66 24.51
C VAL A 16 -11.65 11.18 24.56
N ILE A 17 -10.69 10.28 24.77
CA ILE A 17 -10.94 8.84 24.88
C ILE A 17 -11.75 8.52 26.12
N ASP A 18 -11.37 9.08 27.28
CA ASP A 18 -12.07 8.88 28.55
C ASP A 18 -13.53 9.35 28.47
N GLU A 19 -13.76 10.50 27.83
CA GLU A 19 -15.10 11.02 27.60
C GLU A 19 -15.91 10.14 26.64
N MET A 20 -15.27 9.65 25.56
CA MET A 20 -15.94 8.73 24.64
C MET A 20 -16.30 7.41 25.33
N GLU A 21 -15.46 6.89 26.21
CA GLU A 21 -15.78 5.68 27.01
C GLU A 21 -16.96 5.94 27.91
N ARG A 22 -16.94 7.03 28.66
CA ARG A 22 -18.00 7.41 29.59
C ARG A 22 -19.36 7.56 28.91
N VAL A 23 -19.38 8.22 27.72
CA VAL A 23 -20.63 8.46 26.97
C VAL A 23 -21.12 7.19 26.29
N SER A 24 -20.23 6.31 25.84
CA SER A 24 -20.62 5.08 25.14
C SER A 24 -20.94 3.89 26.05
N ALA A 25 -20.56 3.95 27.33
CA ALA A 25 -20.78 2.86 28.30
C ALA A 25 -22.25 2.46 28.45
N PRO A 26 -23.23 3.39 28.53
CA PRO A 26 -24.66 3.03 28.69
C PRO A 26 -25.27 2.40 27.43
N MET A 27 -24.72 2.68 26.26
CA MET A 27 -25.23 2.18 24.98
C MET A 27 -24.06 1.88 24.03
N PRO A 28 -23.46 0.69 24.12
CA PRO A 28 -22.28 0.35 23.36
C PRO A 28 -22.59 0.26 21.86
N VAL A 29 -21.97 1.16 21.09
CA VAL A 29 -22.06 1.17 19.65
C VAL A 29 -20.79 0.51 19.07
N PRO A 30 -20.89 -0.54 18.25
CA PRO A 30 -19.74 -1.35 17.84
C PRO A 30 -18.60 -0.56 17.18
N TRP A 31 -18.89 0.46 16.35
CA TRP A 31 -17.86 1.28 15.73
C TRP A 31 -17.14 2.19 16.74
N VAL A 32 -17.83 2.64 17.79
CA VAL A 32 -17.23 3.46 18.86
C VAL A 32 -16.22 2.62 19.62
N GLY A 33 -16.55 1.35 19.94
CA GLY A 33 -15.60 0.43 20.54
C GLY A 33 -14.31 0.26 19.69
N THR A 34 -14.46 0.15 18.39
CA THR A 34 -13.30 0.09 17.49
C THR A 34 -12.49 1.39 17.52
N MET A 35 -13.13 2.55 17.54
CA MET A 35 -12.46 3.87 17.65
C MET A 35 -11.74 4.04 18.98
N LEU A 36 -12.32 3.56 20.08
CA LEU A 36 -11.69 3.58 21.40
C LEU A 36 -10.41 2.74 21.42
N GLN A 37 -10.47 1.52 20.89
CA GLN A 37 -9.26 0.68 20.76
C GLN A 37 -8.18 1.36 19.91
N TYR A 38 -8.58 2.07 18.84
CA TYR A 38 -7.67 2.85 18.03
C TYR A 38 -6.97 3.96 18.82
N GLY A 39 -7.75 4.72 19.58
CA GLY A 39 -7.21 5.78 20.42
C GLY A 39 -6.25 5.24 21.50
N LYS A 40 -6.65 4.16 22.18
CA LYS A 40 -5.81 3.49 23.18
C LYS A 40 -4.50 2.98 22.58
N ALA A 41 -4.56 2.35 21.40
CA ALA A 41 -3.36 1.88 20.71
C ALA A 41 -2.37 3.01 20.36
N LEU A 42 -2.88 4.21 20.05
CA LEU A 42 -2.03 5.36 19.73
C LEU A 42 -1.38 6.00 20.97
N LEU A 43 -2.03 5.90 22.14
CA LEU A 43 -1.57 6.51 23.40
C LEU A 43 -0.85 5.54 24.31
N ALA A 44 -1.02 4.23 24.10
CA ALA A 44 -0.39 3.21 24.94
C ALA A 44 1.13 3.24 24.88
N ALA A 45 1.75 2.80 25.96
CA ALA A 45 3.17 2.49 25.99
C ALA A 45 3.49 1.41 24.91
N PRO A 46 4.72 1.42 24.36
CA PRO A 46 5.07 0.50 23.28
C PRO A 46 4.81 -0.98 23.57
N GLU A 47 4.95 -1.40 24.83
CA GLU A 47 4.71 -2.76 25.31
C GLU A 47 3.24 -3.18 25.25
N ASP A 48 2.31 -2.23 25.42
CA ASP A 48 0.88 -2.48 25.50
C ASP A 48 0.15 -2.17 24.18
N ALA A 49 0.75 -1.36 23.33
CA ALA A 49 0.10 -0.86 22.11
C ALA A 49 -0.35 -1.98 21.17
N GLU A 50 0.43 -3.06 21.03
CA GLU A 50 0.13 -4.16 20.11
C GLU A 50 -1.18 -4.86 20.48
N GLN A 51 -1.43 -5.07 21.76
CA GLN A 51 -2.66 -5.68 22.24
C GLN A 51 -3.90 -4.87 21.81
N PHE A 52 -3.86 -3.54 21.94
CA PHE A 52 -4.96 -2.68 21.51
C PHE A 52 -5.13 -2.68 19.98
N PHE A 53 -4.04 -2.73 19.22
CA PHE A 53 -4.11 -2.90 17.76
C PHE A 53 -4.81 -4.20 17.38
N LEU A 54 -4.43 -5.32 17.98
CA LEU A 54 -5.01 -6.64 17.68
C LEU A 54 -6.49 -6.75 18.09
N GLN A 55 -6.86 -6.20 19.24
CA GLN A 55 -8.26 -6.16 19.70
C GLN A 55 -9.13 -5.34 18.76
N GLY A 56 -8.66 -4.13 18.35
CA GLY A 56 -9.42 -3.26 17.48
C GLY A 56 -9.54 -3.78 16.04
N LEU A 57 -8.61 -4.61 15.56
CA LEU A 57 -8.65 -5.26 14.26
C LEU A 57 -9.51 -6.55 14.25
N GLY A 58 -10.20 -6.85 15.33
CA GLY A 58 -11.09 -8.01 15.45
C GLY A 58 -12.25 -8.01 14.43
N PRO A 59 -13.14 -9.02 14.52
CA PRO A 59 -14.22 -9.24 13.54
C PRO A 59 -15.15 -8.03 13.35
N ALA A 60 -15.38 -7.24 14.41
CA ALA A 60 -16.24 -6.06 14.37
C ALA A 60 -15.72 -4.98 13.39
N ALA A 61 -14.40 -4.81 13.29
CA ALA A 61 -13.79 -3.83 12.40
C ALA A 61 -14.05 -4.13 10.91
N LYS A 62 -14.34 -5.37 10.53
CA LYS A 62 -14.65 -5.76 9.15
C LYS A 62 -15.89 -5.06 8.59
N LYS A 63 -16.82 -4.66 9.46
CA LYS A 63 -18.04 -3.93 9.07
C LYS A 63 -17.76 -2.48 8.66
N TRP A 64 -16.58 -1.96 8.97
CA TRP A 64 -16.19 -0.56 8.77
C TRP A 64 -14.88 -0.48 7.96
N PRO A 65 -14.90 -0.73 6.65
CA PRO A 65 -13.69 -0.88 5.85
C PRO A 65 -12.72 0.31 5.97
N PHE A 66 -13.20 1.54 5.89
CA PHE A 66 -12.35 2.72 6.02
C PHE A 66 -11.67 2.80 7.39
N LEU A 67 -12.42 2.55 8.47
CA LEU A 67 -11.87 2.55 9.83
C LEU A 67 -10.85 1.43 10.01
N ARG A 68 -11.17 0.24 9.50
CA ARG A 68 -10.24 -0.90 9.50
C ARG A 68 -8.94 -0.55 8.77
N ALA A 69 -9.02 0.05 7.59
CA ALA A 69 -7.83 0.44 6.83
C ALA A 69 -6.97 1.47 7.56
N ARG A 70 -7.58 2.46 8.24
CA ARG A 70 -6.86 3.40 9.10
C ARG A 70 -6.14 2.71 10.25
N PHE A 71 -6.81 1.75 10.87
CA PHE A 71 -6.25 0.94 11.94
C PHE A 71 -5.04 0.12 11.47
N LEU A 72 -5.18 -0.56 10.35
CA LEU A 72 -4.10 -1.34 9.72
C LEU A 72 -2.91 -0.48 9.33
N LEU A 73 -3.16 0.72 8.81
CA LEU A 73 -2.11 1.69 8.48
C LEU A 73 -1.34 2.12 9.72
N ALA A 74 -2.05 2.47 10.80
CA ALA A 74 -1.44 2.88 12.06
C ALA A 74 -0.64 1.72 12.70
N TYR A 75 -1.19 0.51 12.68
CA TYR A 75 -0.51 -0.69 13.20
C TYR A 75 0.75 -1.01 12.41
N GLY A 76 0.69 -0.98 11.07
CA GLY A 76 1.87 -1.18 10.24
C GLY A 76 2.95 -0.13 10.46
N GLY A 77 2.57 1.14 10.58
CA GLY A 77 3.50 2.23 10.94
C GLY A 77 4.12 2.04 12.31
N TRP A 78 3.35 1.58 13.29
CA TRP A 78 3.86 1.25 14.63
C TRP A 78 4.85 0.09 14.58
N LEU A 79 4.52 -1.03 13.91
CA LEU A 79 5.43 -2.18 13.74
C LEU A 79 6.77 -1.76 13.11
N ARG A 80 6.74 -0.87 12.12
CA ARG A 80 7.95 -0.35 11.48
C ARG A 80 8.81 0.43 12.48
N ARG A 81 8.21 1.31 13.29
CA ARG A 81 8.92 2.04 14.36
C ARG A 81 9.54 1.11 15.40
N GLN A 82 8.88 -0.04 15.66
CA GLN A 82 9.42 -1.12 16.50
C GLN A 82 10.48 -1.99 15.81
N ARG A 83 10.99 -1.56 14.65
CA ARG A 83 11.95 -2.30 13.81
C ARG A 83 11.47 -3.66 13.31
N ARG A 84 10.16 -3.92 13.35
CA ARG A 84 9.49 -5.13 12.87
C ARG A 84 8.98 -4.94 11.44
N SER A 85 9.85 -4.46 10.54
CA SER A 85 9.48 -4.05 9.17
C SER A 85 8.87 -5.20 8.34
N ALA A 86 9.31 -6.43 8.54
CA ALA A 86 8.73 -7.60 7.85
C ALA A 86 7.25 -7.80 8.22
N ASN A 87 6.93 -7.69 9.51
CA ASN A 87 5.57 -7.84 10.04
C ASN A 87 4.66 -6.66 9.65
N ALA A 88 5.23 -5.46 9.46
CA ALA A 88 4.49 -4.27 9.04
C ALA A 88 3.86 -4.40 7.63
N ARG A 89 4.47 -5.17 6.74
CA ARG A 89 4.07 -5.23 5.33
C ARG A 89 2.67 -5.79 5.11
N ALA A 90 2.27 -6.83 5.85
CA ALA A 90 0.96 -7.46 5.68
C ALA A 90 -0.19 -6.47 6.03
N PRO A 91 -0.23 -5.84 7.22
CA PRO A 91 -1.27 -4.86 7.52
C PRO A 91 -1.22 -3.63 6.60
N LEU A 92 -0.05 -3.16 6.19
CA LEU A 92 0.06 -2.02 5.27
C LEU A 92 -0.48 -2.33 3.86
N ARG A 93 -0.29 -3.56 3.36
CA ARG A 93 -0.88 -3.99 2.08
C ARG A 93 -2.40 -4.05 2.18
N GLU A 94 -2.93 -4.66 3.23
CA GLU A 94 -4.37 -4.73 3.44
C GLU A 94 -4.98 -3.33 3.56
N ALA A 95 -4.33 -2.40 4.27
CA ALA A 95 -4.77 -1.01 4.36
C ALA A 95 -4.82 -0.35 2.98
N ARG A 96 -3.75 -0.45 2.19
CA ARG A 96 -3.68 0.08 0.82
C ARG A 96 -4.80 -0.46 -0.05
N ASP A 97 -5.01 -1.78 -0.03
CA ASP A 97 -5.99 -2.44 -0.90
C ASP A 97 -7.42 -2.01 -0.56
N ILE A 98 -7.73 -1.84 0.74
CA ILE A 98 -9.02 -1.31 1.18
C ILE A 98 -9.18 0.17 0.76
N PHE A 99 -8.15 1.01 0.95
CA PHE A 99 -8.22 2.42 0.53
C PHE A 99 -8.36 2.57 -0.98
N ASP A 100 -7.67 1.72 -1.77
CA ASP A 100 -7.81 1.69 -3.23
C ASP A 100 -9.25 1.30 -3.63
N ALA A 101 -9.82 0.28 -3.00
CA ALA A 101 -11.19 -0.16 -3.26
C ALA A 101 -12.24 0.91 -2.90
N LEU A 102 -11.96 1.75 -1.91
CA LEU A 102 -12.81 2.86 -1.48
C LEU A 102 -12.57 4.16 -2.26
N GLY A 103 -11.59 4.20 -3.17
CA GLY A 103 -11.20 5.43 -3.88
C GLY A 103 -10.55 6.49 -2.97
N ALA A 104 -10.06 6.11 -1.79
CA ALA A 104 -9.46 6.99 -0.81
C ALA A 104 -7.96 7.23 -1.12
N SER A 105 -7.66 7.84 -2.28
CA SER A 105 -6.30 7.99 -2.82
C SER A 105 -5.27 8.56 -1.86
N PRO A 106 -5.53 9.64 -1.08
CA PRO A 106 -4.53 10.19 -0.15
C PRO A 106 -4.10 9.19 0.92
N TRP A 107 -5.03 8.34 1.38
CA TRP A 107 -4.74 7.31 2.37
C TRP A 107 -4.00 6.11 1.77
N SER A 108 -4.34 5.72 0.55
CA SER A 108 -3.63 4.64 -0.13
C SER A 108 -2.20 5.04 -0.48
N ASP A 109 -1.97 6.32 -0.83
CA ASP A 109 -0.62 6.83 -1.07
C ASP A 109 0.23 6.82 0.20
N ARG A 110 -0.35 7.21 1.34
CA ARG A 110 0.31 7.11 2.64
C ARG A 110 0.65 5.66 3.00
N ALA A 111 -0.25 4.70 2.73
CA ALA A 111 0.03 3.28 2.93
C ALA A 111 1.18 2.79 2.03
N ARG A 112 1.26 3.25 0.78
CA ARG A 112 2.38 2.98 -0.13
C ARG A 112 3.70 3.56 0.36
N GLU A 113 3.69 4.74 0.97
CA GLU A 113 4.87 5.36 1.58
C GLU A 113 5.39 4.54 2.75
N GLU A 114 4.52 4.11 3.66
CA GLU A 114 4.88 3.24 4.78
C GLU A 114 5.40 1.87 4.30
N LEU A 115 4.83 1.29 3.24
CA LEU A 115 5.31 0.07 2.61
C LEU A 115 6.73 0.24 2.06
N ARG A 116 7.01 1.33 1.35
CA ARG A 116 8.37 1.66 0.88
C ARG A 116 9.35 1.80 2.05
N ALA A 117 8.94 2.51 3.10
CA ALA A 117 9.74 2.69 4.31
C ALA A 117 9.98 1.39 5.09
N SER A 118 9.10 0.37 4.92
CA SER A 118 9.30 -0.97 5.48
C SER A 118 10.25 -1.85 4.66
N GLY A 119 10.88 -1.30 3.62
CA GLY A 119 11.75 -2.04 2.71
C GLY A 119 10.99 -2.94 1.72
N GLU A 120 9.68 -2.71 1.54
CA GLU A 120 8.96 -3.32 0.44
C GLU A 120 9.39 -2.63 -0.87
N THR A 121 10.41 -3.19 -1.49
CA THR A 121 10.85 -2.75 -2.82
C THR A 121 9.75 -3.06 -3.84
N SER A 122 9.71 -2.28 -4.93
CA SER A 122 8.74 -2.42 -6.02
C SER A 122 8.77 -3.78 -6.73
N ARG A 123 9.60 -4.71 -6.30
CA ARG A 123 9.81 -6.04 -6.87
C ARG A 123 8.52 -6.83 -7.05
N ARG A 124 7.62 -6.81 -6.03
CA ARG A 124 6.34 -7.53 -6.11
C ARG A 124 5.32 -6.86 -7.05
N ARG A 125 5.36 -5.54 -7.18
CA ARG A 125 4.55 -4.82 -8.18
C ARG A 125 5.00 -5.16 -9.58
N THR A 126 6.28 -5.36 -9.75
CA THR A 126 6.89 -5.74 -11.02
C THR A 126 6.50 -7.15 -11.44
N GLU A 127 6.57 -8.14 -10.53
CA GLU A 127 6.12 -9.52 -10.80
C GLU A 127 4.65 -9.54 -11.22
N GLN A 128 3.76 -8.86 -10.50
CA GLN A 128 2.34 -8.75 -10.84
C GLN A 128 2.06 -8.01 -12.17
N VAL A 129 2.90 -7.08 -12.57
CA VAL A 129 2.76 -6.38 -13.86
C VAL A 129 3.10 -7.31 -14.99
N TRP A 130 4.18 -8.10 -14.85
CA TRP A 130 4.63 -9.03 -15.89
C TRP A 130 3.65 -10.18 -16.10
N GLU A 131 3.02 -10.68 -15.03
CA GLU A 131 1.95 -11.67 -15.10
C GLU A 131 0.71 -11.18 -15.88
N LYS A 132 0.49 -9.86 -15.94
CA LYS A 132 -0.61 -9.22 -16.69
C LYS A 132 -0.28 -8.95 -18.16
N LEU A 133 0.98 -9.07 -18.56
CA LEU A 133 1.39 -8.89 -19.95
C LEU A 133 1.21 -10.20 -20.72
N THR A 134 0.71 -10.08 -21.93
CA THR A 134 0.75 -11.21 -22.86
C THR A 134 2.20 -11.51 -23.28
N PRO A 135 2.51 -12.73 -23.75
CA PRO A 135 3.88 -13.07 -24.22
C PRO A 135 4.39 -12.08 -25.29
N GLN A 136 3.52 -11.58 -26.16
CA GLN A 136 3.88 -10.59 -27.18
C GLN A 136 4.18 -9.21 -26.56
N GLU A 137 3.36 -8.76 -25.59
CA GLU A 137 3.60 -7.51 -24.87
C GLU A 137 4.91 -7.57 -24.08
N LEU A 138 5.21 -8.71 -23.46
CA LEU A 138 6.46 -8.93 -22.75
C LEU A 138 7.68 -8.82 -23.68
N HIS A 139 7.63 -9.48 -24.83
CA HIS A 139 8.69 -9.43 -25.83
C HIS A 139 8.91 -8.01 -26.38
N ILE A 140 7.82 -7.28 -26.67
CA ILE A 140 7.90 -5.86 -27.07
C ILE A 140 8.54 -5.01 -25.97
N ALA A 141 8.17 -5.23 -24.71
CA ALA A 141 8.74 -4.50 -23.58
C ALA A 141 10.25 -4.75 -23.42
N GLN A 142 10.71 -6.00 -23.57
CA GLN A 142 12.12 -6.37 -23.53
C GLN A 142 12.93 -5.64 -24.63
N LEU A 143 12.49 -5.74 -25.87
CA LEU A 143 13.13 -5.05 -26.99
C LEU A 143 13.13 -3.52 -26.82
N ALA A 144 12.07 -3.00 -26.21
CA ALA A 144 12.01 -1.58 -25.89
C ALA A 144 13.06 -1.17 -24.85
N VAL A 145 13.33 -2.00 -23.83
CA VAL A 145 14.36 -1.72 -22.81
C VAL A 145 15.78 -1.87 -23.37
N GLU A 146 15.98 -2.75 -24.35
CA GLU A 146 17.23 -2.84 -25.11
C GLU A 146 17.55 -1.58 -25.94
N GLY A 147 16.58 -0.66 -26.06
CA GLY A 147 16.75 0.62 -26.73
C GLY A 147 16.26 0.66 -28.18
N LEU A 148 15.67 -0.42 -28.70
CA LEU A 148 15.17 -0.48 -30.07
C LEU A 148 14.00 0.50 -30.28
N SER A 149 14.01 1.24 -31.38
CA SER A 149 12.88 2.08 -31.78
C SER A 149 11.65 1.24 -32.17
N ASN A 150 10.47 1.86 -32.22
CA ASN A 150 9.24 1.16 -32.64
C ASN A 150 9.35 0.56 -34.05
N LYS A 151 10.15 1.20 -34.93
CA LYS A 151 10.41 0.73 -36.29
C LYS A 151 11.27 -0.54 -36.27
N GLU A 152 12.32 -0.57 -35.46
CA GLU A 152 13.21 -1.74 -35.32
C GLU A 152 12.50 -2.92 -34.64
N ILE A 153 11.70 -2.65 -33.57
CA ILE A 153 10.84 -3.65 -32.94
C ILE A 153 9.84 -4.22 -33.95
N GLY A 154 9.23 -3.34 -34.75
CA GLY A 154 8.30 -3.76 -35.78
C GLY A 154 8.96 -4.65 -36.83
N ALA A 155 10.13 -4.28 -37.31
CA ALA A 155 10.91 -5.08 -38.27
C ALA A 155 11.28 -6.47 -37.69
N ARG A 156 11.63 -6.54 -36.40
CA ARG A 156 12.05 -7.79 -35.73
C ARG A 156 10.87 -8.73 -35.44
N LEU A 157 9.67 -8.17 -35.20
CA LEU A 157 8.48 -8.95 -34.84
C LEU A 157 7.45 -9.04 -35.99
N TYR A 158 7.78 -8.57 -37.18
CA TYR A 158 6.88 -8.50 -38.32
C TYR A 158 5.60 -7.71 -38.03
N LEU A 159 5.73 -6.59 -37.30
CA LEU A 159 4.63 -5.70 -36.94
C LEU A 159 4.84 -4.29 -37.54
N SER A 160 3.75 -3.56 -37.76
CA SER A 160 3.88 -2.16 -38.10
C SER A 160 4.36 -1.35 -36.87
N HIS A 161 5.11 -0.26 -37.13
CA HIS A 161 5.55 0.63 -36.04
C HIS A 161 4.40 1.24 -35.25
N ARG A 162 3.21 1.40 -35.88
CA ARG A 162 1.97 1.82 -35.22
C ARG A 162 1.43 0.76 -34.27
N THR A 163 1.46 -0.50 -34.69
CA THR A 163 1.06 -1.65 -33.87
C THR A 163 1.96 -1.77 -32.63
N VAL A 164 3.27 -1.60 -32.81
CA VAL A 164 4.23 -1.57 -31.68
C VAL A 164 3.90 -0.40 -30.73
N GLY A 165 3.61 0.78 -31.26
CA GLY A 165 3.20 1.93 -30.44
C GLY A 165 1.93 1.67 -29.62
N TYR A 166 0.92 1.02 -30.24
CA TYR A 166 -0.30 0.62 -29.55
C TYR A 166 -0.03 -0.38 -28.41
N HIS A 167 0.81 -1.40 -28.64
CA HIS A 167 1.22 -2.34 -27.59
C HIS A 167 1.96 -1.65 -26.45
N LEU A 168 2.92 -0.76 -26.77
CA LEU A 168 3.64 0.00 -25.74
C LEU A 168 2.71 0.85 -24.89
N HIS A 169 1.72 1.51 -25.49
CA HIS A 169 0.72 2.27 -24.72
C HIS A 169 -0.06 1.37 -23.74
N ARG A 170 -0.49 0.19 -24.19
CA ARG A 170 -1.16 -0.79 -23.31
C ARG A 170 -0.23 -1.30 -22.20
N ILE A 171 1.04 -1.58 -22.53
CA ILE A 171 2.05 -1.98 -21.56
C ILE A 171 2.23 -0.89 -20.51
N PHE A 172 2.35 0.38 -20.90
CA PHE A 172 2.48 1.51 -19.99
C PHE A 172 1.29 1.64 -19.06
N SER A 173 0.08 1.51 -19.59
CA SER A 173 -1.17 1.49 -18.80
C SER A 173 -1.18 0.35 -17.78
N LYS A 174 -0.87 -0.88 -18.19
CA LYS A 174 -0.80 -2.06 -17.31
C LYS A 174 0.30 -1.93 -16.26
N ALA A 175 1.43 -1.33 -16.62
CA ALA A 175 2.58 -1.10 -15.75
C ALA A 175 2.45 0.12 -14.84
N GLY A 176 1.46 0.99 -15.09
CA GLY A 176 1.28 2.25 -14.37
C GLY A 176 2.46 3.20 -14.56
N ILE A 177 3.04 3.23 -15.77
CA ILE A 177 4.12 4.14 -16.17
C ILE A 177 3.64 5.05 -17.30
N THR A 178 4.22 6.23 -17.41
CA THR A 178 3.82 7.24 -18.40
C THR A 178 4.78 7.35 -19.59
N SER A 179 5.94 6.68 -19.50
CA SER A 179 6.97 6.80 -20.52
C SER A 179 7.80 5.52 -20.66
N ARG A 180 8.49 5.41 -21.81
CA ARG A 180 9.38 4.30 -22.13
C ARG A 180 10.54 4.14 -21.13
N SER A 181 11.05 5.22 -20.58
CA SER A 181 12.13 5.21 -19.59
C SER A 181 11.73 4.48 -18.29
N GLY A 182 10.42 4.43 -17.99
CA GLY A 182 9.86 3.68 -16.86
C GLY A 182 9.94 2.15 -17.02
N LEU A 183 10.17 1.62 -18.23
CA LEU A 183 10.29 0.17 -18.45
C LEU A 183 11.60 -0.41 -17.89
N ARG A 184 12.70 0.34 -18.00
CA ARG A 184 14.03 -0.15 -17.58
C ARG A 184 14.14 -0.52 -16.11
N PRO A 185 13.70 0.33 -15.15
CA PRO A 185 13.69 -0.04 -13.73
C PRO A 185 12.74 -1.20 -13.41
N LEU A 186 11.67 -1.37 -14.19
CA LEU A 186 10.75 -2.50 -14.05
C LEU A 186 11.41 -3.83 -14.45
N LEU A 187 12.14 -3.89 -15.56
CA LEU A 187 12.84 -5.10 -16.02
C LEU A 187 14.07 -5.45 -15.17
N ALA A 188 14.80 -4.44 -14.70
CA ALA A 188 15.98 -4.66 -13.85
C ALA A 188 15.66 -5.40 -12.53
N SER A 189 14.39 -5.38 -12.09
CA SER A 189 13.97 -6.07 -10.87
C SER A 189 13.65 -7.56 -11.06
N ILE A 190 13.71 -8.08 -12.30
CA ILE A 190 13.39 -9.50 -12.64
C ILE A 190 14.65 -10.32 -12.89
N SER A 191 15.74 -9.71 -13.33
CA SER A 191 16.98 -10.45 -13.56
C SER A 191 17.51 -10.99 -12.23
N PRO A 192 17.69 -12.32 -12.06
CA PRO A 192 18.43 -12.84 -10.93
C PRO A 192 19.86 -12.27 -10.98
N PRO A 193 20.55 -12.12 -9.84
CA PRO A 193 21.94 -11.73 -9.85
C PRO A 193 22.69 -12.77 -10.68
N ALA A 194 23.44 -12.32 -11.67
CA ALA A 194 24.33 -13.15 -12.44
C ALA A 194 25.27 -13.88 -11.46
N SER A 195 25.26 -15.21 -11.55
CA SER A 195 26.17 -16.10 -10.82
C SER A 195 27.60 -15.90 -11.28
#